data_e6171baf1eb4bb882e6fd0f95c26d8f1
#
_entry.id   e6171baf1eb4bb882e6fd0f95c26d8f1
#
_cell.length_a   1.000
_cell.length_b   1.000
_cell.length_c   1.000
_cell.angle_alpha   90.00
_cell.angle_beta   90.00
_cell.angle_gamma   90.00
#
_symmetry.space_group_name_H-M   'P 1'
#
loop_
_entity.id
_entity.type
_entity.pdbx_description
1 polymer ?
#
loop_
_entity_poly.entity_id
_entity_poly.type
_entity_poly.pdbx_seq_one_letter_code
_entity_poly.pdbx_strand_id
1 'polypeptide(L)'
;MLAIPMTAAQAYNPTGGTVYQLGSEPCLKGRFNCAVYPKSAQLPSGRLVASFEKSTVVTATGSADRQTLPIHKSDDDGTTWQPLSEVKAPAYLSTDPRYAKYTSNWTNPFLYVLPERVGDLKAGTLLLASVVSGDDQYYKEHKSADPNWTPSNDGDRGDMAIALYSSTDDGVTWQVVNVVATGGWQGGSAGAVGQNIASANKYKQVDPLWEPYLMVHRGKLVCYYSDENDYIGFDPATGVPRLDPANDTAKDSHGQILVHKTWNGKSKKWSEPVVDIAGLTEDMGGGKTEIGGGRPGMTTIVPTADDKWLLTYEYWAGGANTRYRISDDPLKFFRGSPTGMGVDALPVVAGSRPLAAGGSPVLVRLPDGRLVYNAAGSGNVWVNDSGRTDGVWKEYQTTSRAGYSRNLQYVEGTGRIVILNNQGTSTIAHAEVDLGDSAGAYQQLVNRKTGQVIGTGNNSTDANIGNGDTPDVALEDAGAAADPDTQYWHVVTKSGGGVTLLNKSGGRAAAIWTGNATAGQRIGQWVDDSTTGTWTVVRSTNGHVKLQSVRNKDLYLTGASADAPLTLQNATTDGSQDWKLVR
;
A
#
# COMPACT_ATOMS: atom_id res chain seq x y z
N MET A 1 -1.45 14.62 -36.73
CA MET A 1 -0.38 15.20 -35.92
C MET A 1 -0.52 14.59 -34.55
N LEU A 2 0.25 13.56 -34.27
CA LEU A 2 0.42 13.13 -32.86
C LEU A 2 1.37 14.14 -32.22
N ALA A 3 0.81 15.17 -31.59
CA ALA A 3 1.53 15.88 -30.58
C ALA A 3 1.79 14.83 -29.47
N ILE A 4 3.04 14.41 -29.29
CA ILE A 4 3.47 14.05 -27.92
C ILE A 4 3.07 15.27 -27.13
N PRO A 5 2.13 15.19 -26.17
CA PRO A 5 1.74 16.35 -25.42
C PRO A 5 2.98 16.84 -24.68
N MET A 6 3.65 17.82 -25.23
CA MET A 6 4.58 18.67 -24.52
C MET A 6 3.77 19.77 -23.82
N THR A 7 2.76 19.40 -23.06
CA THR A 7 2.41 20.17 -21.88
C THR A 7 3.60 20.03 -20.95
N ALA A 8 3.92 21.07 -20.19
CA ALA A 8 4.92 20.97 -19.14
C ALA A 8 4.55 19.77 -18.26
N ALA A 9 4.97 18.58 -18.70
CA ALA A 9 4.69 17.34 -18.03
C ALA A 9 5.44 17.43 -16.72
N GLN A 10 4.71 17.30 -15.66
CA GLN A 10 5.28 17.11 -14.35
C GLN A 10 6.33 16.03 -14.46
N ALA A 11 7.48 16.38 -14.05
CA ALA A 11 8.65 15.59 -14.13
C ALA A 11 8.48 14.34 -13.27
N TYR A 12 8.39 13.20 -13.91
CA TYR A 12 8.39 11.93 -13.21
C TYR A 12 9.84 11.51 -12.94
N ASN A 13 10.14 11.33 -11.67
CA ASN A 13 11.40 10.74 -11.23
C ASN A 13 11.06 9.58 -10.28
N PRO A 14 11.18 8.30 -10.71
CA PRO A 14 10.77 7.13 -9.93
C PRO A 14 11.75 6.82 -8.78
N THR A 15 12.45 7.81 -8.28
CA THR A 15 13.37 7.62 -7.17
C THR A 15 12.61 7.45 -5.86
N GLY A 16 13.11 6.56 -5.01
CA GLY A 16 12.67 6.49 -3.62
C GLY A 16 13.26 7.63 -2.79
N GLY A 17 12.58 7.95 -1.70
CA GLY A 17 13.00 8.97 -0.75
C GLY A 17 12.54 8.66 0.67
N THR A 18 12.80 9.60 1.58
CA THR A 18 12.42 9.48 2.98
C THR A 18 11.26 10.41 3.28
N VAL A 19 10.18 9.86 3.83
CA VAL A 19 9.06 10.62 4.41
C VAL A 19 9.41 11.06 5.83
N TYR A 20 9.94 10.12 6.62
CA TYR A 20 10.34 10.36 8.01
C TYR A 20 11.53 9.49 8.38
N GLN A 21 12.45 10.07 9.14
CA GLN A 21 13.56 9.38 9.78
C GLN A 21 13.53 9.68 11.28
N LEU A 22 13.51 8.63 12.10
CA LEU A 22 13.64 8.77 13.54
C LEU A 22 14.97 9.44 13.90
N GLY A 23 14.90 10.46 14.75
CA GLY A 23 16.05 11.17 15.30
C GLY A 23 16.59 10.48 16.57
N SER A 24 16.89 11.28 17.58
CA SER A 24 17.37 10.81 18.88
C SER A 24 16.25 10.48 19.88
N GLU A 25 15.01 10.54 19.46
CA GLU A 25 13.84 10.28 20.32
C GLU A 25 13.87 8.84 20.83
N PRO A 26 13.63 8.61 22.14
CA PRO A 26 13.58 7.27 22.69
C PRO A 26 12.28 6.57 22.26
N CYS A 27 12.40 5.35 21.76
CA CYS A 27 11.26 4.51 21.38
C CYS A 27 10.77 3.66 22.55
N LEU A 28 9.46 3.44 22.64
CA LEU A 28 8.86 2.52 23.62
C LEU A 28 9.21 1.07 23.33
N LYS A 29 9.29 0.70 22.06
CA LYS A 29 9.62 -0.67 21.60
C LYS A 29 11.12 -0.96 21.55
N GLY A 30 11.93 -0.20 22.25
CA GLY A 30 13.38 -0.27 22.17
C GLY A 30 13.97 0.68 21.13
N ARG A 31 15.29 0.66 21.00
CA ARG A 31 16.01 1.62 20.16
C ARG A 31 15.64 1.43 18.67
N PHE A 32 15.20 2.52 18.00
CA PHE A 32 14.85 2.56 16.58
C PHE A 32 13.68 1.66 16.16
N ASN A 33 12.80 1.32 17.06
CA ASN A 33 11.66 0.44 16.77
C ASN A 33 10.33 1.16 17.00
N CYS A 34 10.07 2.24 16.25
CA CYS A 34 8.85 3.02 16.49
C CYS A 34 8.27 3.77 15.28
N ALA A 35 8.77 3.54 14.06
CA ALA A 35 8.21 4.15 12.86
C ALA A 35 7.71 3.07 11.90
N VAL A 36 6.39 2.80 11.92
CA VAL A 36 5.74 1.73 11.13
C VAL A 36 4.32 2.14 10.70
N TYR A 37 3.63 1.31 9.96
CA TYR A 37 2.23 1.46 9.53
C TYR A 37 1.93 2.77 8.78
N PRO A 38 2.72 3.14 7.72
CA PRO A 38 2.41 4.33 6.94
C PRO A 38 1.10 4.16 6.16
N LYS A 39 0.30 5.21 6.14
CA LYS A 39 -0.88 5.38 5.30
C LYS A 39 -0.91 6.79 4.73
N SER A 40 -1.52 6.94 3.56
CA SER A 40 -1.64 8.24 2.90
C SER A 40 -3.01 8.42 2.27
N ALA A 41 -3.33 9.68 1.96
CA ALA A 41 -4.49 10.07 1.18
C ALA A 41 -4.13 11.30 0.34
N GLN A 42 -4.80 11.47 -0.82
CA GLN A 42 -4.73 12.69 -1.60
C GLN A 42 -5.98 13.53 -1.37
N LEU A 43 -5.77 14.81 -1.08
CA LEU A 43 -6.84 15.78 -0.84
C LEU A 43 -7.35 16.39 -2.14
N PRO A 44 -8.57 16.96 -2.18
CA PRO A 44 -9.07 17.68 -3.35
C PRO A 44 -8.20 18.86 -3.79
N SER A 45 -7.39 19.41 -2.90
CA SER A 45 -6.37 20.43 -3.23
C SER A 45 -5.18 19.89 -4.03
N GLY A 46 -5.08 18.57 -4.22
CA GLY A 46 -3.92 17.90 -4.81
C GLY A 46 -2.86 17.51 -3.78
N ARG A 47 -2.87 18.09 -2.59
CA ARG A 47 -1.93 17.74 -1.51
C ARG A 47 -2.04 16.27 -1.14
N LEU A 48 -0.91 15.59 -1.01
CA LEU A 48 -0.81 14.30 -0.35
C LEU A 48 -0.55 14.49 1.14
N VAL A 49 -1.21 13.70 1.97
CA VAL A 49 -0.93 13.61 3.40
C VAL A 49 -0.58 12.17 3.77
N ALA A 50 0.35 12.01 4.71
CA ALA A 50 0.76 10.71 5.24
C ALA A 50 0.76 10.73 6.76
N SER A 51 0.36 9.61 7.36
CA SER A 51 0.46 9.37 8.80
C SER A 51 1.05 7.98 9.04
N PHE A 52 1.69 7.80 10.17
CA PHE A 52 2.33 6.55 10.56
C PHE A 52 2.43 6.45 12.07
N GLU A 53 2.61 5.24 12.59
CA GLU A 53 2.94 5.04 14.00
C GLU A 53 4.26 5.70 14.34
N LYS A 54 4.28 6.45 15.44
CA LYS A 54 5.47 7.02 16.06
C LYS A 54 5.44 6.71 17.55
N SER A 55 5.81 5.48 17.91
CA SER A 55 5.80 5.01 19.32
C SER A 55 7.03 5.49 20.08
N THR A 56 7.13 6.79 20.31
CA THR A 56 8.19 7.41 21.12
C THR A 56 7.71 7.74 22.53
N VAL A 57 8.66 7.77 23.46
CA VAL A 57 8.41 8.31 24.80
C VAL A 57 8.16 9.81 24.71
N VAL A 58 7.09 10.29 25.33
CA VAL A 58 6.83 11.74 25.41
C VAL A 58 7.74 12.35 26.45
N THR A 59 8.84 12.95 26.01
CA THR A 59 9.92 13.45 26.87
C THR A 59 9.46 14.52 27.86
N ALA A 60 8.49 15.35 27.51
CA ALA A 60 7.94 16.38 28.38
C ALA A 60 7.27 15.83 29.64
N THR A 61 6.80 14.58 29.62
CA THR A 61 6.13 13.93 30.76
C THR A 61 6.92 12.74 31.28
N GLY A 62 7.95 12.29 30.58
CA GLY A 62 8.69 11.06 30.90
C GLY A 62 7.82 9.79 30.85
N SER A 63 6.75 9.81 30.06
CA SER A 63 5.67 8.82 30.08
C SER A 63 5.43 8.23 28.68
N ALA A 64 4.79 7.05 28.66
CA ALA A 64 4.21 6.45 27.46
C ALA A 64 2.84 7.07 27.07
N ASP A 65 2.31 7.95 27.88
CA ASP A 65 1.07 8.68 27.60
C ASP A 65 1.29 9.82 26.62
N ARG A 66 0.18 10.40 26.13
CA ARG A 66 0.16 11.57 25.24
C ARG A 66 0.88 11.38 23.91
N GLN A 67 1.06 10.16 23.50
CA GLN A 67 1.55 9.90 22.15
C GLN A 67 0.58 10.46 21.11
N THR A 68 1.14 10.91 19.99
CA THR A 68 0.42 11.50 18.87
C THR A 68 0.80 10.80 17.58
N LEU A 69 -0.09 10.85 16.59
CA LEU A 69 0.23 10.41 15.23
C LEU A 69 0.69 11.62 14.42
N PRO A 70 1.88 11.59 13.81
CA PRO A 70 2.35 12.66 12.95
C PRO A 70 1.57 12.69 11.64
N ILE A 71 1.38 13.90 11.10
CA ILE A 71 0.91 14.14 9.74
C ILE A 71 2.03 14.82 8.97
N HIS A 72 2.45 14.19 7.88
CA HIS A 72 3.36 14.76 6.90
C HIS A 72 2.58 15.12 5.63
N LYS A 73 3.04 16.11 4.89
CA LYS A 73 2.45 16.54 3.62
C LYS A 73 3.46 16.49 2.50
N SER A 74 2.95 16.33 1.28
CA SER A 74 3.63 16.60 0.04
C SER A 74 2.73 17.50 -0.81
N ASP A 75 3.29 18.60 -1.32
CA ASP A 75 2.62 19.53 -2.23
C ASP A 75 3.21 19.41 -3.67
N ASP A 76 3.98 18.35 -3.94
CA ASP A 76 4.69 18.06 -5.20
C ASP A 76 4.52 16.59 -5.64
N ASP A 77 3.28 16.09 -5.52
CA ASP A 77 2.86 14.74 -5.95
C ASP A 77 3.67 13.59 -5.34
N GLY A 78 4.09 13.75 -4.08
CA GLY A 78 4.81 12.70 -3.34
C GLY A 78 6.34 12.73 -3.51
N THR A 79 6.89 13.71 -4.21
CA THR A 79 8.35 13.82 -4.44
C THR A 79 9.10 14.20 -3.18
N THR A 80 8.59 15.18 -2.43
CA THR A 80 9.14 15.60 -1.13
C THR A 80 8.09 15.64 -0.05
N TRP A 81 8.50 15.38 1.19
CA TRP A 81 7.61 15.29 2.35
C TRP A 81 8.09 16.18 3.48
N GLN A 82 7.15 16.84 4.16
CA GLN A 82 7.42 17.74 5.27
C GLN A 82 6.42 17.51 6.41
N PRO A 83 6.81 17.71 7.68
CA PRO A 83 5.87 17.73 8.79
C PRO A 83 4.77 18.78 8.58
N LEU A 84 3.53 18.44 8.93
CA LEU A 84 2.39 19.34 8.84
C LEU A 84 1.73 19.57 10.21
N SER A 85 1.31 18.51 10.88
CA SER A 85 0.61 18.57 12.17
C SER A 85 0.74 17.25 12.92
N GLU A 86 0.07 17.16 14.08
CA GLU A 86 -0.05 15.94 14.87
C GLU A 86 -1.50 15.73 15.30
N VAL A 87 -1.95 14.46 15.31
CA VAL A 87 -3.26 14.08 15.81
C VAL A 87 -3.14 13.61 17.24
N LYS A 88 -3.60 14.43 18.18
CA LYS A 88 -3.57 14.14 19.60
C LYS A 88 -4.61 13.06 19.98
N ALA A 89 -4.40 12.42 21.11
CA ALA A 89 -5.37 11.49 21.67
C ALA A 89 -6.70 12.18 22.03
N PRO A 90 -7.83 11.44 22.05
CA PRO A 90 -9.15 12.00 22.32
C PRO A 90 -9.26 12.78 23.63
N ALA A 91 -8.55 12.35 24.68
CA ALA A 91 -8.53 13.04 25.97
C ALA A 91 -8.05 14.51 25.89
N TYR A 92 -7.27 14.87 24.85
CA TYR A 92 -6.71 16.21 24.69
C TYR A 92 -7.40 17.04 23.58
N LEU A 93 -8.33 16.44 22.85
CA LEU A 93 -9.11 17.10 21.80
C LEU A 93 -10.58 17.31 22.17
N SER A 94 -11.04 16.71 23.27
CA SER A 94 -12.43 16.78 23.69
C SER A 94 -12.55 16.95 25.19
N THR A 95 -13.57 17.70 25.61
CA THR A 95 -13.97 17.82 27.04
C THR A 95 -15.02 16.78 27.45
N ASP A 96 -15.48 15.93 26.53
CA ASP A 96 -16.42 14.86 26.83
C ASP A 96 -15.75 13.81 27.74
N PRO A 97 -16.29 13.55 28.94
CA PRO A 97 -15.68 12.65 29.91
C PRO A 97 -15.53 11.20 29.38
N ARG A 98 -16.29 10.80 28.38
CA ARG A 98 -16.16 9.48 27.73
C ARG A 98 -14.80 9.27 27.07
N TYR A 99 -14.14 10.36 26.68
CA TYR A 99 -12.84 10.31 26.00
C TYR A 99 -11.64 10.47 26.94
N ALA A 100 -11.88 10.83 28.20
CA ALA A 100 -10.81 11.14 29.18
C ALA A 100 -9.84 9.97 29.41
N LYS A 101 -10.27 8.75 29.21
CA LYS A 101 -9.47 7.54 29.37
C LYS A 101 -8.53 7.25 28.19
N TYR A 102 -8.76 7.84 27.01
CA TYR A 102 -7.92 7.63 25.84
C TYR A 102 -6.80 8.68 25.80
N THR A 103 -5.70 8.38 26.47
CA THR A 103 -4.58 9.32 26.67
C THR A 103 -3.47 9.19 25.62
N SER A 104 -3.47 8.12 24.81
CA SER A 104 -2.50 7.88 23.75
C SER A 104 -3.18 7.64 22.39
N ASN A 105 -2.67 8.30 21.33
CA ASN A 105 -3.02 8.03 19.93
C ASN A 105 -1.75 7.61 19.21
N TRP A 106 -1.55 6.33 18.96
CA TRP A 106 -0.19 5.84 18.76
C TRP A 106 0.05 4.91 17.57
N THR A 107 -0.95 4.20 17.05
CA THR A 107 -0.70 3.20 16.00
C THR A 107 -1.84 3.04 14.99
N ASN A 108 -1.55 2.32 13.92
CA ASN A 108 -2.45 1.92 12.85
C ASN A 108 -3.31 3.08 12.28
N PRO A 109 -2.74 4.23 11.93
CA PRO A 109 -3.54 5.28 11.30
C PRO A 109 -4.08 4.80 9.94
N PHE A 110 -5.30 5.22 9.61
CA PHE A 110 -5.86 5.09 8.28
C PHE A 110 -6.46 6.43 7.86
N LEU A 111 -5.93 7.01 6.78
CA LEU A 111 -6.38 8.27 6.21
C LEU A 111 -7.38 8.01 5.09
N TYR A 112 -8.49 8.77 5.08
CA TYR A 112 -9.54 8.61 4.08
C TYR A 112 -10.22 9.95 3.78
N VAL A 113 -10.24 10.34 2.51
CA VAL A 113 -10.97 11.51 2.05
C VAL A 113 -12.38 11.09 1.65
N LEU A 114 -13.40 11.71 2.24
CA LEU A 114 -14.78 11.37 1.93
C LEU A 114 -15.11 11.70 0.46
N PRO A 115 -15.47 10.71 -0.36
CA PRO A 115 -15.83 10.94 -1.75
C PRO A 115 -17.22 11.62 -1.89
N GLU A 116 -18.06 11.45 -0.89
CA GLU A 116 -19.40 12.00 -0.82
C GLU A 116 -19.76 12.41 0.61
N ARG A 117 -20.87 13.11 0.77
CA ARG A 117 -21.38 13.47 2.11
C ARG A 117 -21.83 12.23 2.88
N VAL A 118 -21.41 12.12 4.15
CA VAL A 118 -21.91 11.12 5.10
C VAL A 118 -22.49 11.85 6.32
N GLY A 119 -23.81 11.91 6.40
CA GLY A 119 -24.50 12.64 7.46
C GLY A 119 -24.12 14.12 7.51
N ASP A 120 -23.46 14.55 8.60
CA ASP A 120 -23.03 15.94 8.79
C ASP A 120 -21.63 16.22 8.22
N LEU A 121 -20.87 15.19 7.89
CA LEU A 121 -19.57 15.32 7.26
C LEU A 121 -19.70 15.57 5.75
N LYS A 122 -19.03 16.59 5.26
CA LYS A 122 -19.06 16.98 3.83
C LYS A 122 -18.12 16.10 3.00
N ALA A 123 -18.41 15.97 1.70
CA ALA A 123 -17.43 15.47 0.74
C ALA A 123 -16.12 16.29 0.83
N GLY A 124 -14.99 15.65 0.62
CA GLY A 124 -13.66 16.24 0.76
C GLY A 124 -13.15 16.35 2.19
N THR A 125 -13.96 16.04 3.23
CA THR A 125 -13.46 15.98 4.61
C THR A 125 -12.42 14.86 4.73
N LEU A 126 -11.26 15.20 5.27
CA LEU A 126 -10.21 14.22 5.58
C LEU A 126 -10.55 13.55 6.91
N LEU A 127 -10.66 12.23 6.90
CA LEU A 127 -10.83 11.40 8.09
C LEU A 127 -9.53 10.69 8.44
N LEU A 128 -9.33 10.45 9.72
CA LEU A 128 -8.31 9.55 10.25
C LEU A 128 -8.98 8.60 11.25
N ALA A 129 -8.84 7.30 11.04
CA ALA A 129 -9.15 6.30 12.05
C ALA A 129 -7.84 5.73 12.58
N SER A 130 -7.74 5.53 13.90
CA SER A 130 -6.52 5.02 14.51
C SER A 130 -6.81 4.31 15.82
N VAL A 131 -5.85 3.49 16.23
CA VAL A 131 -5.89 2.83 17.52
C VAL A 131 -5.44 3.81 18.60
N VAL A 132 -6.30 4.00 19.59
CA VAL A 132 -6.06 4.79 20.80
C VAL A 132 -6.10 3.89 22.03
N SER A 133 -5.51 4.33 23.12
CA SER A 133 -5.49 3.58 24.38
C SER A 133 -5.42 4.51 25.59
N GLY A 134 -5.64 3.92 26.75
CA GLY A 134 -5.20 4.49 28.02
C GLY A 134 -3.69 4.38 28.22
N ASP A 135 -3.28 4.48 29.46
CA ASP A 135 -1.88 4.43 29.85
C ASP A 135 -1.24 3.06 29.58
N ASP A 136 0.03 3.06 29.21
CA ASP A 136 0.86 1.87 29.18
C ASP A 136 1.28 1.49 30.62
N GLN A 137 0.55 0.58 31.22
CA GLN A 137 0.76 0.19 32.61
C GLN A 137 2.05 -0.61 32.80
N TYR A 138 2.38 -1.48 31.86
CA TYR A 138 3.64 -2.23 31.90
C TYR A 138 4.85 -1.29 31.88
N TYR A 139 4.85 -0.29 30.99
CA TYR A 139 5.89 0.72 30.95
C TYR A 139 5.99 1.49 32.28
N LYS A 140 4.87 1.92 32.84
CA LYS A 140 4.83 2.66 34.12
C LYS A 140 5.35 1.84 35.27
N GLU A 141 4.94 0.59 35.38
CA GLU A 141 5.39 -0.33 36.47
C GLU A 141 6.89 -0.51 36.43
N HIS A 142 7.47 -0.79 35.26
CA HIS A 142 8.90 -1.01 35.09
C HIS A 142 9.73 0.27 35.30
N LYS A 143 9.29 1.39 34.75
CA LYS A 143 9.97 2.69 34.95
C LYS A 143 9.91 3.17 36.41
N SER A 144 8.85 2.87 37.14
CA SER A 144 8.75 3.16 38.56
C SER A 144 9.70 2.30 39.40
N ALA A 145 9.91 1.04 39.01
CA ALA A 145 10.82 0.13 39.68
C ALA A 145 12.30 0.39 39.35
N ASP A 146 12.59 0.73 38.10
CA ASP A 146 13.92 1.09 37.58
C ASP A 146 13.81 2.25 36.58
N PRO A 147 14.20 3.46 36.98
CA PRO A 147 14.20 4.63 36.09
C PRO A 147 15.08 4.47 34.82
N ASN A 148 16.08 3.57 34.88
CA ASN A 148 16.97 3.31 33.73
C ASN A 148 16.47 2.18 32.81
N TRP A 149 15.41 1.46 33.20
CA TRP A 149 14.85 0.38 32.40
C TRP A 149 14.48 0.88 30.98
N THR A 150 14.79 0.09 29.99
CA THR A 150 14.46 0.36 28.58
C THR A 150 13.65 -0.80 28.02
N PRO A 151 12.46 -0.57 27.48
CA PRO A 151 11.64 -1.64 26.93
C PRO A 151 12.30 -2.25 25.69
N SER A 152 12.18 -3.58 25.53
CA SER A 152 12.56 -4.30 24.31
C SER A 152 11.37 -4.46 23.36
N ASN A 153 10.16 -4.36 23.87
CA ASN A 153 8.88 -4.49 23.17
C ASN A 153 7.88 -3.47 23.68
N ASP A 154 6.73 -3.40 23.00
CA ASP A 154 5.58 -2.62 23.44
C ASP A 154 5.04 -3.12 24.79
N GLY A 155 4.40 -2.23 25.52
CA GLY A 155 3.83 -2.54 26.82
C GLY A 155 2.40 -3.05 26.77
N ASP A 156 1.77 -3.14 27.93
CA ASP A 156 0.37 -3.52 28.11
C ASP A 156 -0.48 -2.29 28.41
N ARG A 157 -1.26 -1.85 27.41
CA ARG A 157 -2.13 -0.68 27.46
C ARG A 157 -3.55 -1.09 27.74
N GLY A 158 -4.21 -0.40 28.66
CA GLY A 158 -5.65 -0.56 28.88
C GLY A 158 -6.49 0.30 27.93
N ASP A 159 -7.80 0.07 27.97
CA ASP A 159 -8.78 0.87 27.22
C ASP A 159 -8.49 1.00 25.72
N MET A 160 -8.11 -0.10 25.07
CA MET A 160 -7.90 -0.10 23.61
C MET A 160 -9.19 0.25 22.88
N ALA A 161 -9.08 1.10 21.86
CA ALA A 161 -10.21 1.49 21.03
C ALA A 161 -9.75 1.97 19.66
N ILE A 162 -10.69 2.05 18.71
CA ILE A 162 -10.50 2.75 17.44
C ILE A 162 -11.26 4.08 17.52
N ALA A 163 -10.54 5.19 17.41
CA ALA A 163 -11.11 6.53 17.38
C ALA A 163 -11.15 7.05 15.93
N LEU A 164 -12.19 7.81 15.62
CA LEU A 164 -12.37 8.51 14.36
C LEU A 164 -12.18 10.01 14.57
N TYR A 165 -11.37 10.61 13.69
CA TYR A 165 -11.07 12.04 13.65
C TYR A 165 -11.44 12.64 12.30
N SER A 166 -11.63 13.95 12.27
CA SER A 166 -11.84 14.70 11.04
C SER A 166 -10.99 15.97 11.01
N SER A 167 -10.59 16.34 9.79
CA SER A 167 -9.98 17.62 9.45
C SER A 167 -10.72 18.22 8.26
N THR A 168 -10.96 19.53 8.29
CA THR A 168 -11.59 20.31 7.21
C THR A 168 -10.68 21.41 6.66
N ASP A 169 -9.42 21.39 7.05
CA ASP A 169 -8.38 22.35 6.70
C ASP A 169 -7.11 21.66 6.21
N ASP A 170 -7.29 20.64 5.36
CA ASP A 170 -6.21 19.90 4.69
C ASP A 170 -5.17 19.27 5.64
N GLY A 171 -5.66 18.77 6.79
CA GLY A 171 -4.85 18.04 7.77
C GLY A 171 -4.12 18.92 8.79
N VAL A 172 -4.39 20.22 8.84
CA VAL A 172 -3.72 21.17 9.75
C VAL A 172 -4.27 21.03 11.18
N THR A 173 -5.60 20.97 11.33
CA THR A 173 -6.25 20.77 12.63
C THR A 173 -7.18 19.57 12.63
N TRP A 174 -7.38 18.98 13.82
CA TRP A 174 -8.12 17.74 14.00
C TRP A 174 -9.12 17.82 15.12
N GLN A 175 -10.26 17.16 14.91
CA GLN A 175 -11.34 17.02 15.91
C GLN A 175 -11.70 15.56 16.07
N VAL A 176 -12.00 15.14 17.29
CA VAL A 176 -12.59 13.82 17.56
C VAL A 176 -14.02 13.80 17.05
N VAL A 177 -14.35 12.83 16.20
CA VAL A 177 -15.72 12.60 15.74
C VAL A 177 -16.44 11.66 16.71
N ASN A 178 -15.90 10.45 16.87
CA ASN A 178 -16.43 9.45 17.81
C ASN A 178 -15.44 8.28 17.98
N VAL A 179 -15.85 7.28 18.77
CA VAL A 179 -15.18 5.98 18.91
C VAL A 179 -15.96 4.96 18.09
N VAL A 180 -15.26 4.23 17.23
CA VAL A 180 -15.82 3.20 16.33
C VAL A 180 -16.12 1.92 17.11
N ALA A 181 -15.10 1.44 17.85
CA ALA A 181 -15.14 0.20 18.60
C ALA A 181 -14.23 0.29 19.83
N THR A 182 -14.49 -0.54 20.83
CA THR A 182 -13.72 -0.64 22.06
C THR A 182 -13.28 -2.07 22.29
N GLY A 183 -12.05 -2.23 22.75
CA GLY A 183 -11.47 -3.48 23.26
C GLY A 183 -11.10 -3.37 24.72
N GLY A 184 -10.18 -4.21 25.17
CA GLY A 184 -9.66 -4.25 26.53
C GLY A 184 -8.17 -3.88 26.61
N TRP A 185 -7.35 -4.87 26.95
CA TRP A 185 -5.91 -4.74 27.09
C TRP A 185 -5.16 -5.07 25.80
N GLN A 186 -4.00 -4.44 25.61
CA GLN A 186 -3.11 -4.73 24.48
C GLN A 186 -2.36 -6.07 24.64
N GLY A 187 -1.90 -6.37 25.85
CA GLY A 187 -1.20 -7.61 26.16
C GLY A 187 0.23 -7.75 25.63
N GLY A 188 0.94 -6.67 25.47
CA GLY A 188 2.29 -6.65 24.92
C GLY A 188 2.34 -6.31 23.42
N SER A 189 3.33 -6.78 22.69
CA SER A 189 3.37 -6.58 21.25
C SER A 189 2.29 -7.41 20.55
N ALA A 190 1.71 -6.89 19.46
CA ALA A 190 0.71 -7.58 18.67
C ALA A 190 1.11 -9.03 18.35
N GLY A 191 0.27 -9.98 18.71
CA GLY A 191 0.52 -11.41 18.51
C GLY A 191 1.51 -12.08 19.46
N ALA A 192 2.07 -11.36 20.43
CA ALA A 192 3.02 -11.90 21.41
C ALA A 192 2.34 -12.17 22.75
N VAL A 193 1.44 -13.10 22.76
CA VAL A 193 0.65 -13.44 23.94
C VAL A 193 1.50 -13.84 25.13
N GLY A 194 1.12 -13.37 26.30
CA GLY A 194 1.80 -13.64 27.56
C GLY A 194 3.13 -12.90 27.75
N GLN A 195 3.51 -12.03 26.83
CA GLN A 195 4.67 -11.16 26.96
C GLN A 195 4.27 -9.76 27.40
N ASN A 196 5.10 -9.13 28.24
CA ASN A 196 4.96 -7.74 28.68
C ASN A 196 3.59 -7.42 29.30
N ILE A 197 3.02 -8.35 30.05
CA ILE A 197 1.75 -8.16 30.73
C ILE A 197 1.95 -7.34 31.99
N ALA A 198 1.21 -6.25 32.13
CA ALA A 198 1.21 -5.41 33.31
C ALA A 198 0.62 -6.16 34.52
N SER A 199 1.14 -5.89 35.73
CA SER A 199 0.61 -6.46 36.99
C SER A 199 -0.84 -6.02 37.23
N ALA A 200 -1.24 -4.87 36.72
CA ALA A 200 -2.60 -4.37 36.75
C ALA A 200 -3.59 -5.25 35.96
N ASN A 201 -3.12 -5.93 34.92
CA ASN A 201 -3.91 -6.88 34.12
C ASN A 201 -3.92 -8.27 34.81
N LYS A 202 -4.73 -8.39 35.84
CA LYS A 202 -4.77 -9.56 36.76
C LYS A 202 -5.08 -10.87 36.05
N TYR A 203 -5.85 -10.83 35.00
CA TYR A 203 -6.31 -12.01 34.27
C TYR A 203 -5.47 -12.29 33.02
N LYS A 204 -4.47 -11.43 32.74
CA LYS A 204 -3.63 -11.50 31.54
C LYS A 204 -4.47 -11.48 30.25
N GLN A 205 -5.49 -10.68 30.28
CA GLN A 205 -6.41 -10.53 29.18
C GLN A 205 -5.80 -9.71 28.06
N VAL A 206 -6.08 -10.05 26.82
CA VAL A 206 -5.52 -9.42 25.63
C VAL A 206 -6.64 -9.28 24.59
N ASP A 207 -7.32 -8.14 24.60
CA ASP A 207 -8.48 -7.85 23.72
C ASP A 207 -8.26 -6.57 22.91
N PRO A 208 -7.13 -6.38 22.21
CA PRO A 208 -6.91 -5.17 21.44
C PRO A 208 -7.74 -5.13 20.17
N LEU A 209 -7.78 -3.94 19.58
CA LEU A 209 -8.33 -3.69 18.25
C LEU A 209 -7.24 -3.09 17.38
N TRP A 210 -7.19 -3.50 16.08
CA TRP A 210 -6.13 -3.08 15.18
C TRP A 210 -6.65 -2.65 13.81
N GLU A 211 -5.85 -1.89 13.08
CA GLU A 211 -5.82 -1.80 11.62
C GLU A 211 -7.13 -1.36 10.99
N PRO A 212 -7.70 -0.21 11.39
CA PRO A 212 -8.92 0.30 10.79
C PRO A 212 -8.71 0.58 9.29
N TYR A 213 -9.74 0.26 8.49
CA TYR A 213 -9.86 0.59 7.08
C TYR A 213 -11.22 1.25 6.84
N LEU A 214 -11.25 2.43 6.22
CA LEU A 214 -12.46 3.20 5.99
C LEU A 214 -12.88 3.16 4.53
N MET A 215 -14.18 3.06 4.29
CA MET A 215 -14.78 3.30 2.98
C MET A 215 -16.21 3.82 3.13
N VAL A 216 -16.73 4.46 2.09
CA VAL A 216 -18.17 4.79 2.01
C VAL A 216 -18.89 3.74 1.18
N HIS A 217 -20.01 3.24 1.70
CA HIS A 217 -20.89 2.36 0.97
C HIS A 217 -22.36 2.72 1.24
N ARG A 218 -23.12 2.97 0.17
CA ARG A 218 -24.54 3.33 0.22
C ARG A 218 -24.84 4.48 1.22
N GLY A 219 -24.03 5.55 1.15
CA GLY A 219 -24.19 6.76 1.97
C GLY A 219 -23.85 6.58 3.45
N LYS A 220 -23.22 5.48 3.83
CA LYS A 220 -22.71 5.22 5.19
C LYS A 220 -21.19 5.08 5.18
N LEU A 221 -20.55 5.55 6.23
CA LEU A 221 -19.15 5.22 6.52
C LEU A 221 -19.10 3.79 7.06
N VAL A 222 -18.21 2.98 6.52
CA VAL A 222 -17.89 1.62 6.96
C VAL A 222 -16.47 1.63 7.49
N CYS A 223 -16.25 1.07 8.67
CA CYS A 223 -14.93 0.82 9.23
C CYS A 223 -14.75 -0.68 9.40
N TYR A 224 -13.79 -1.24 8.68
CA TYR A 224 -13.30 -2.60 8.88
C TYR A 224 -12.13 -2.57 9.84
N TYR A 225 -11.98 -3.56 10.68
CA TYR A 225 -10.89 -3.63 11.64
C TYR A 225 -10.67 -5.05 12.14
N SER A 226 -9.50 -5.29 12.73
CA SER A 226 -9.15 -6.53 13.42
C SER A 226 -9.61 -6.45 14.86
N ASP A 227 -10.26 -7.50 15.35
CA ASP A 227 -10.87 -7.55 16.68
C ASP A 227 -10.40 -8.80 17.43
N GLU A 228 -9.72 -8.63 18.55
CA GLU A 228 -9.22 -9.70 19.42
C GLU A 228 -10.08 -9.95 20.66
N ASN A 229 -11.26 -9.32 20.78
CA ASN A 229 -12.22 -9.77 21.78
C ASN A 229 -12.58 -11.23 21.55
N ASP A 230 -12.84 -11.99 22.63
CA ASP A 230 -13.11 -13.42 22.57
C ASP A 230 -14.49 -13.71 21.98
N TYR A 231 -14.53 -14.28 20.78
CA TYR A 231 -15.78 -14.63 20.12
C TYR A 231 -15.94 -16.14 19.97
N ILE A 232 -17.07 -16.67 20.48
CA ILE A 232 -17.41 -18.11 20.40
C ILE A 232 -18.09 -18.51 19.09
N GLY A 233 -18.26 -17.59 18.16
CA GLY A 233 -18.91 -17.81 16.86
C GLY A 233 -19.67 -16.57 16.42
N PHE A 234 -20.53 -16.72 15.41
CA PHE A 234 -21.39 -15.65 14.90
C PHE A 234 -22.73 -16.21 14.38
N ASP A 235 -23.72 -15.33 14.22
CA ASP A 235 -24.99 -15.66 13.59
C ASP A 235 -24.81 -15.77 12.06
N PRO A 236 -25.05 -16.93 11.43
CA PRO A 236 -24.84 -17.14 10.00
C PRO A 236 -25.80 -16.35 9.10
N ALA A 237 -26.91 -15.85 9.62
CA ALA A 237 -27.86 -15.06 8.84
C ALA A 237 -27.47 -13.58 8.79
N THR A 238 -26.98 -13.05 9.91
CA THR A 238 -26.68 -11.63 10.08
C THR A 238 -25.19 -11.30 10.09
N GLY A 239 -24.32 -12.29 10.37
CA GLY A 239 -22.88 -12.11 10.56
C GLY A 239 -22.50 -11.51 11.92
N VAL A 240 -23.45 -11.24 12.81
CA VAL A 240 -23.15 -10.64 14.13
C VAL A 240 -22.37 -11.63 14.99
N PRO A 241 -21.17 -11.31 15.47
CA PRO A 241 -20.38 -12.19 16.31
C PRO A 241 -21.00 -12.32 17.69
N ARG A 242 -20.76 -13.46 18.33
CA ARG A 242 -21.19 -13.77 19.70
C ARG A 242 -19.98 -13.75 20.61
N LEU A 243 -19.93 -12.73 21.47
CA LEU A 243 -18.88 -12.57 22.45
C LEU A 243 -18.97 -13.68 23.51
N ASP A 244 -17.82 -14.18 23.97
CA ASP A 244 -17.77 -15.05 25.16
C ASP A 244 -18.25 -14.24 26.39
N PRO A 245 -19.20 -14.74 27.17
CA PRO A 245 -19.62 -14.09 28.40
C PRO A 245 -18.48 -13.87 29.43
N ALA A 246 -17.38 -14.62 29.29
CA ALA A 246 -16.20 -14.51 30.14
C ALA A 246 -15.09 -13.62 29.54
N ASN A 247 -15.36 -12.91 28.47
CA ASN A 247 -14.36 -12.09 27.73
C ASN A 247 -13.52 -11.20 28.66
N ASP A 248 -14.13 -10.49 29.61
CA ASP A 248 -13.43 -9.57 30.50
C ASP A 248 -12.70 -10.26 31.68
N THR A 249 -12.73 -11.56 31.81
CA THR A 249 -12.22 -12.32 32.96
C THR A 249 -11.40 -13.56 32.59
N ALA A 250 -11.50 -14.04 31.37
CA ALA A 250 -10.76 -15.19 30.87
C ALA A 250 -9.37 -14.76 30.34
N LYS A 251 -8.42 -15.70 30.29
CA LYS A 251 -7.23 -15.52 29.49
C LYS A 251 -7.64 -15.44 28.02
N ASP A 252 -7.00 -14.52 27.31
CA ASP A 252 -7.16 -14.43 25.86
C ASP A 252 -6.78 -15.74 25.16
N SER A 253 -7.63 -16.17 24.23
CA SER A 253 -7.42 -17.32 23.38
C SER A 253 -6.44 -17.08 22.25
N HIS A 254 -6.06 -15.84 22.01
CA HIS A 254 -5.23 -15.38 20.89
C HIS A 254 -5.97 -15.29 19.55
N GLY A 255 -7.27 -15.45 19.54
CA GLY A 255 -8.11 -15.29 18.36
C GLY A 255 -8.09 -13.84 17.86
N GLN A 256 -8.23 -13.67 16.56
CA GLN A 256 -8.47 -12.38 15.92
C GLN A 256 -9.41 -12.57 14.75
N ILE A 257 -10.48 -11.80 14.67
CA ILE A 257 -11.41 -11.83 13.54
C ILE A 257 -11.36 -10.51 12.79
N LEU A 258 -11.69 -10.51 11.50
CA LEU A 258 -12.01 -9.28 10.79
C LEU A 258 -13.49 -9.00 10.89
N VAL A 259 -13.83 -7.79 11.26
CA VAL A 259 -15.20 -7.30 11.35
C VAL A 259 -15.33 -5.92 10.74
N HIS A 260 -16.57 -5.53 10.44
CA HIS A 260 -16.88 -4.14 10.14
C HIS A 260 -18.05 -3.61 10.95
N LYS A 261 -18.10 -2.29 11.06
CA LYS A 261 -19.23 -1.52 11.58
C LYS A 261 -19.61 -0.42 10.59
N THR A 262 -20.87 0.00 10.62
CA THR A 262 -21.39 1.07 9.76
C THR A 262 -21.88 2.26 10.57
N TRP A 263 -21.73 3.46 10.02
CA TRP A 263 -22.16 4.71 10.65
C TRP A 263 -22.81 5.66 9.63
N ASN A 264 -23.91 6.27 10.03
CA ASN A 264 -24.73 7.16 9.17
C ASN A 264 -24.30 8.63 9.20
N GLY A 265 -23.20 8.95 9.89
CA GLY A 265 -22.67 10.32 9.99
C GLY A 265 -23.41 11.24 10.96
N LYS A 266 -24.42 10.77 11.70
CA LYS A 266 -25.25 11.57 12.63
C LYS A 266 -25.40 10.96 14.01
N SER A 267 -25.60 9.64 14.09
CA SER A 267 -25.77 8.95 15.36
C SER A 267 -24.50 9.03 16.22
N LYS A 268 -24.65 8.93 17.55
CA LYS A 268 -23.51 8.84 18.46
C LYS A 268 -22.89 7.43 18.51
N LYS A 269 -23.51 6.45 17.85
CA LYS A 269 -23.12 5.06 17.89
C LYS A 269 -22.99 4.49 16.48
N TRP A 270 -22.00 3.65 16.31
CA TRP A 270 -21.86 2.73 15.18
C TRP A 270 -22.83 1.55 15.32
N SER A 271 -23.05 0.82 14.24
CA SER A 271 -23.80 -0.46 14.28
C SER A 271 -23.10 -1.48 15.18
N GLU A 272 -23.79 -2.58 15.49
CA GLU A 272 -23.11 -3.79 15.98
C GLU A 272 -22.07 -4.25 14.95
N PRO A 273 -20.99 -4.93 15.38
CA PRO A 273 -20.02 -5.50 14.46
C PRO A 273 -20.64 -6.61 13.61
N VAL A 274 -20.12 -6.79 12.40
CA VAL A 274 -20.45 -7.91 11.50
C VAL A 274 -19.15 -8.56 11.06
N VAL A 275 -19.05 -9.86 11.17
CA VAL A 275 -17.87 -10.64 10.79
C VAL A 275 -17.66 -10.55 9.27
N ASP A 276 -16.42 -10.33 8.86
CA ASP A 276 -15.97 -10.45 7.47
C ASP A 276 -15.19 -11.74 7.27
N ILE A 277 -14.19 -11.99 8.13
CA ILE A 277 -13.36 -13.20 8.16
C ILE A 277 -13.33 -13.74 9.58
N ALA A 278 -13.90 -14.90 9.79
CA ALA A 278 -13.96 -15.53 11.12
C ALA A 278 -12.63 -16.21 11.53
N GLY A 279 -11.78 -16.58 10.56
CA GLY A 279 -10.64 -17.44 10.85
C GLY A 279 -11.02 -18.88 11.15
N LEU A 280 -10.09 -19.67 11.69
CA LEU A 280 -10.36 -21.02 12.16
C LEU A 280 -11.16 -20.99 13.47
N THR A 281 -11.94 -22.03 13.69
CA THR A 281 -12.52 -22.33 15.01
C THR A 281 -11.52 -23.17 15.77
N GLU A 282 -11.15 -22.75 16.96
CA GLU A 282 -10.21 -23.41 17.85
C GLU A 282 -10.93 -24.05 19.03
N ASP A 283 -10.43 -25.21 19.48
CA ASP A 283 -10.95 -25.90 20.67
C ASP A 283 -10.19 -25.37 21.90
N MET A 284 -10.92 -24.68 22.77
CA MET A 284 -10.40 -24.09 24.00
C MET A 284 -10.44 -25.07 25.19
N GLY A 285 -10.86 -26.33 24.95
CA GLY A 285 -11.04 -27.33 25.98
C GLY A 285 -12.37 -27.23 26.72
N GLY A 286 -12.75 -28.30 27.40
CA GLY A 286 -14.00 -28.34 28.18
C GLY A 286 -15.29 -28.15 27.38
N GLY A 287 -15.25 -28.39 26.06
CA GLY A 287 -16.35 -28.18 25.13
C GLY A 287 -16.59 -26.73 24.71
N LYS A 288 -15.64 -25.84 24.97
CA LYS A 288 -15.65 -24.45 24.51
C LYS A 288 -14.89 -24.33 23.20
N THR A 289 -15.39 -23.50 22.29
CA THR A 289 -14.72 -23.14 21.04
C THR A 289 -14.68 -21.63 20.88
N GLU A 290 -13.64 -21.13 20.21
CA GLU A 290 -13.52 -19.73 19.79
C GLU A 290 -13.16 -19.64 18.32
N ILE A 291 -13.54 -18.53 17.69
CA ILE A 291 -13.16 -18.20 16.31
C ILE A 291 -12.00 -17.18 16.32
N GLY A 292 -11.30 -17.04 15.21
CA GLY A 292 -10.19 -16.09 15.08
C GLY A 292 -8.85 -16.76 14.85
N GLY A 293 -8.81 -18.10 14.82
CA GLY A 293 -7.58 -18.82 14.53
C GLY A 293 -7.01 -18.47 13.16
N GLY A 294 -5.69 -18.28 13.11
CA GLY A 294 -4.99 -17.74 11.96
C GLY A 294 -4.94 -16.21 11.92
N ARG A 295 -5.59 -15.52 12.85
CA ARG A 295 -5.48 -14.09 13.07
C ARG A 295 -5.63 -13.26 11.79
N PRO A 296 -6.79 -13.32 11.08
CA PRO A 296 -7.01 -12.49 9.90
C PRO A 296 -6.94 -11.00 10.27
N GLY A 297 -6.12 -10.22 9.53
CA GLY A 297 -5.84 -8.82 9.83
C GLY A 297 -5.50 -7.97 8.61
N MET A 298 -5.23 -6.68 8.81
CA MET A 298 -4.73 -5.73 7.81
C MET A 298 -5.51 -5.74 6.49
N THR A 299 -6.82 -5.61 6.57
CA THR A 299 -7.67 -5.71 5.37
C THR A 299 -7.60 -4.49 4.47
N THR A 300 -7.72 -4.73 3.16
CA THR A 300 -8.04 -3.71 2.15
C THR A 300 -9.10 -4.23 1.20
N ILE A 301 -9.97 -3.34 0.71
CA ILE A 301 -11.17 -3.72 -0.04
C ILE A 301 -11.37 -2.78 -1.22
N VAL A 302 -11.68 -3.33 -2.40
CA VAL A 302 -12.02 -2.54 -3.59
C VAL A 302 -13.24 -3.10 -4.32
N PRO A 303 -14.05 -2.25 -4.98
CA PRO A 303 -15.03 -2.70 -5.95
C PRO A 303 -14.33 -3.13 -7.24
N THR A 304 -14.89 -4.11 -7.92
CA THR A 304 -14.36 -4.67 -9.18
C THR A 304 -15.26 -4.35 -10.36
N ALA A 305 -14.74 -4.52 -11.58
CA ALA A 305 -15.46 -4.19 -12.82
C ALA A 305 -16.58 -5.19 -13.14
N ASP A 306 -16.68 -6.31 -12.45
CA ASP A 306 -17.73 -7.31 -12.56
C ASP A 306 -18.75 -7.24 -11.41
N ASP A 307 -18.95 -6.03 -10.85
CA ASP A 307 -19.93 -5.69 -9.81
C ASP A 307 -19.78 -6.52 -8.52
N LYS A 308 -18.53 -6.90 -8.21
CA LYS A 308 -18.17 -7.59 -6.97
C LYS A 308 -17.23 -6.74 -6.13
N TRP A 309 -16.83 -7.30 -5.01
CA TRP A 309 -15.87 -6.72 -4.08
C TRP A 309 -14.75 -7.72 -3.81
N LEU A 310 -13.53 -7.25 -3.91
CA LEU A 310 -12.32 -8.01 -3.59
C LEU A 310 -11.75 -7.48 -2.28
N LEU A 311 -11.62 -8.35 -1.28
CA LEU A 311 -11.02 -8.11 0.02
C LEU A 311 -9.73 -8.90 0.11
N THR A 312 -8.63 -8.28 0.52
CA THR A 312 -7.36 -8.93 0.87
C THR A 312 -7.03 -8.72 2.33
N TYR A 313 -6.34 -9.67 2.94
CA TYR A 313 -5.99 -9.63 4.37
C TYR A 313 -4.80 -10.56 4.68
N GLU A 314 -4.12 -10.32 5.79
CA GLU A 314 -3.10 -11.25 6.28
C GLU A 314 -3.69 -12.39 7.10
N TYR A 315 -2.94 -13.52 7.17
CA TYR A 315 -3.41 -14.75 7.81
C TYR A 315 -2.24 -15.65 8.22
N TRP A 316 -2.25 -16.18 9.45
CA TRP A 316 -1.07 -16.81 10.06
C TRP A 316 -1.26 -18.28 10.48
N ALA A 317 -2.25 -19.01 9.97
CA ALA A 317 -2.46 -20.43 10.26
C ALA A 317 -2.02 -21.37 9.12
N GLY A 318 -0.87 -21.09 8.51
CA GLY A 318 -0.31 -21.91 7.43
C GLY A 318 -0.82 -21.58 6.04
N GLY A 319 -0.11 -22.06 5.02
CA GLY A 319 -0.32 -21.69 3.62
C GLY A 319 0.12 -20.27 3.32
N ALA A 320 -0.44 -19.66 2.29
CA ALA A 320 -0.18 -18.25 1.98
C ALA A 320 -0.64 -17.36 3.14
N ASN A 321 0.28 -16.55 3.66
CA ASN A 321 0.01 -15.62 4.75
C ASN A 321 -0.58 -14.27 4.29
N THR A 322 -1.01 -14.21 3.04
CA THR A 322 -1.91 -13.20 2.51
C THR A 322 -3.01 -13.89 1.73
N ARG A 323 -4.24 -13.54 2.03
CA ARG A 323 -5.42 -14.18 1.48
C ARG A 323 -6.40 -13.19 0.90
N TYR A 324 -7.33 -13.68 0.10
CA TYR A 324 -8.40 -12.87 -0.47
C TYR A 324 -9.77 -13.52 -0.32
N ARG A 325 -10.76 -12.68 -0.50
CA ARG A 325 -12.17 -13.05 -0.53
C ARG A 325 -12.92 -12.21 -1.55
N ILE A 326 -13.91 -12.81 -2.19
CA ILE A 326 -14.81 -12.13 -3.12
C ILE A 326 -16.23 -12.17 -2.56
N SER A 327 -16.99 -11.08 -2.70
CA SER A 327 -18.39 -10.98 -2.31
C SER A 327 -19.15 -10.06 -3.27
N ASP A 328 -20.44 -10.31 -3.46
CA ASP A 328 -21.34 -9.40 -4.20
C ASP A 328 -21.74 -8.17 -3.36
N ASP A 329 -21.56 -8.24 -2.05
CA ASP A 329 -21.89 -7.17 -1.12
C ASP A 329 -20.74 -7.01 -0.12
N PRO A 330 -20.09 -5.82 0.00
CA PRO A 330 -18.94 -5.63 0.88
C PRO A 330 -19.29 -5.76 2.37
N LEU A 331 -20.57 -5.76 2.72
CA LEU A 331 -21.06 -5.98 4.08
C LEU A 331 -21.44 -7.43 4.37
N LYS A 332 -21.07 -8.39 3.49
CA LYS A 332 -21.48 -9.80 3.62
C LYS A 332 -20.37 -10.81 3.33
N PHE A 333 -19.13 -10.44 3.58
CA PHE A 333 -18.03 -11.38 3.41
C PHE A 333 -18.15 -12.63 4.30
N PHE A 334 -18.82 -12.58 5.44
CA PHE A 334 -19.05 -13.75 6.33
C PHE A 334 -19.73 -14.94 5.66
N ARG A 335 -20.43 -14.75 4.53
CA ARG A 335 -21.14 -15.82 3.81
C ARG A 335 -20.22 -16.79 3.06
N GLY A 336 -18.95 -16.49 2.93
CA GLY A 336 -18.01 -17.36 2.24
C GLY A 336 -17.15 -18.21 3.20
N SER A 337 -16.00 -18.74 2.72
CA SER A 337 -15.08 -19.54 3.54
C SER A 337 -14.54 -18.74 4.74
N PRO A 338 -14.45 -19.27 5.95
CA PRO A 338 -13.95 -18.55 7.11
C PRO A 338 -12.49 -18.13 6.99
N THR A 339 -11.70 -18.78 6.12
CA THR A 339 -10.27 -18.56 5.95
C THR A 339 -9.87 -18.00 4.58
N GLY A 340 -10.80 -17.86 3.62
CA GLY A 340 -10.52 -17.37 2.26
C GLY A 340 -9.56 -18.25 1.44
N MET A 341 -8.97 -17.66 0.40
CA MET A 341 -8.00 -18.28 -0.49
C MET A 341 -6.67 -17.52 -0.50
N GLY A 342 -5.55 -18.21 -0.71
CA GLY A 342 -4.25 -17.57 -0.88
C GLY A 342 -4.21 -16.67 -2.11
N VAL A 343 -3.57 -15.49 -2.01
CA VAL A 343 -3.44 -14.57 -3.17
C VAL A 343 -2.62 -15.17 -4.31
N ASP A 344 -1.75 -16.13 -3.99
CA ASP A 344 -0.95 -16.92 -4.96
C ASP A 344 -1.81 -17.81 -5.89
N ALA A 345 -3.08 -18.01 -5.56
CA ALA A 345 -4.05 -18.69 -6.42
C ALA A 345 -4.70 -17.77 -7.47
N LEU A 346 -4.49 -16.44 -7.39
CA LEU A 346 -4.98 -15.52 -8.41
C LEU A 346 -4.21 -15.72 -9.72
N PRO A 347 -4.88 -15.69 -10.89
CA PRO A 347 -4.24 -15.96 -12.16
C PRO A 347 -3.26 -14.85 -12.55
N VAL A 348 -2.08 -15.22 -13.02
CA VAL A 348 -1.06 -14.29 -13.51
C VAL A 348 -0.77 -14.53 -14.98
N VAL A 349 -0.32 -13.50 -15.69
CA VAL A 349 0.17 -13.65 -17.07
C VAL A 349 1.45 -14.47 -17.11
N ALA A 350 1.72 -15.11 -18.24
CA ALA A 350 2.96 -15.86 -18.45
C ALA A 350 4.18 -14.94 -18.19
N GLY A 351 5.13 -15.44 -17.42
CA GLY A 351 6.33 -14.69 -17.03
C GLY A 351 6.18 -13.81 -15.79
N SER A 352 4.97 -13.57 -15.26
CA SER A 352 4.79 -12.94 -13.95
C SER A 352 4.89 -13.96 -12.81
N ARG A 353 5.49 -13.55 -11.71
CA ARG A 353 5.46 -14.34 -10.47
C ARG A 353 4.04 -14.33 -9.89
N PRO A 354 3.63 -15.35 -9.11
CA PRO A 354 2.41 -15.28 -8.31
C PRO A 354 2.40 -14.03 -7.43
N LEU A 355 1.21 -13.55 -7.06
CA LEU A 355 1.09 -12.39 -6.18
C LEU A 355 1.82 -12.66 -4.87
N ALA A 356 2.66 -11.69 -4.44
CA ALA A 356 3.44 -11.84 -3.23
C ALA A 356 2.54 -11.94 -2.01
N ALA A 357 2.88 -12.84 -1.11
CA ALA A 357 2.36 -12.91 0.24
C ALA A 357 3.29 -12.16 1.22
N GLY A 358 3.30 -12.49 2.50
CA GLY A 358 4.18 -11.88 3.52
C GLY A 358 3.43 -11.03 4.54
N GLY A 359 2.10 -11.01 4.46
CA GLY A 359 1.26 -10.14 5.29
C GLY A 359 1.17 -8.71 4.76
N SER A 360 0.49 -7.85 5.50
CA SER A 360 0.33 -6.41 5.20
C SER A 360 -0.08 -6.12 3.74
N PRO A 361 -1.14 -6.76 3.20
CA PRO A 361 -1.57 -6.52 1.83
C PRO A 361 -2.14 -5.12 1.66
N VAL A 362 -1.94 -4.56 0.47
CA VAL A 362 -2.58 -3.32 0.05
C VAL A 362 -3.15 -3.52 -1.35
N LEU A 363 -4.41 -3.12 -1.52
CA LEU A 363 -5.16 -3.20 -2.76
C LEU A 363 -5.80 -1.85 -3.02
N VAL A 364 -5.60 -1.30 -4.21
CA VAL A 364 -6.23 -0.05 -4.64
C VAL A 364 -6.85 -0.22 -6.01
N ARG A 365 -7.91 0.53 -6.28
CA ARG A 365 -8.53 0.65 -7.60
C ARG A 365 -8.17 1.99 -8.21
N LEU A 366 -7.67 1.98 -9.43
CA LEU A 366 -7.37 3.19 -10.19
C LEU A 366 -8.65 3.81 -10.78
N PRO A 367 -8.65 5.10 -11.15
CA PRO A 367 -9.81 5.75 -11.76
C PRO A 367 -10.30 5.09 -13.04
N ASP A 368 -9.42 4.47 -13.83
CA ASP A 368 -9.75 3.74 -15.05
C ASP A 368 -10.25 2.31 -14.81
N GLY A 369 -10.33 1.89 -13.54
CA GLY A 369 -10.86 0.58 -13.13
C GLY A 369 -9.81 -0.50 -12.90
N ARG A 370 -8.56 -0.31 -13.30
CA ARG A 370 -7.47 -1.26 -12.99
C ARG A 370 -7.33 -1.46 -11.49
N LEU A 371 -6.92 -2.66 -11.07
CA LEU A 371 -6.59 -2.96 -9.68
C LEU A 371 -5.08 -3.07 -9.53
N VAL A 372 -4.55 -2.54 -8.43
CA VAL A 372 -3.12 -2.63 -8.09
C VAL A 372 -2.97 -3.23 -6.70
N TYR A 373 -2.13 -4.25 -6.61
CA TYR A 373 -1.87 -5.02 -5.39
C TYR A 373 -0.39 -5.01 -5.04
N ASN A 374 -0.11 -5.05 -3.74
CA ASN A 374 1.22 -5.28 -3.19
C ASN A 374 1.11 -5.92 -1.79
N ALA A 375 2.14 -6.64 -1.35
CA ALA A 375 2.26 -7.17 0.02
C ALA A 375 3.71 -7.21 0.48
N ALA A 376 3.93 -7.52 1.76
CA ALA A 376 5.23 -7.39 2.43
C ALA A 376 6.36 -8.24 1.79
N GLY A 377 6.02 -9.36 1.15
CA GLY A 377 7.00 -10.26 0.53
C GLY A 377 7.69 -9.72 -0.71
N SER A 378 7.26 -8.57 -1.26
CA SER A 378 7.87 -7.97 -2.45
C SER A 378 7.79 -6.45 -2.44
N GLY A 379 8.76 -5.79 -3.08
CA GLY A 379 8.67 -4.37 -3.42
C GLY A 379 7.84 -4.11 -4.68
N ASN A 380 7.59 -5.12 -5.51
CA ASN A 380 6.87 -5.00 -6.77
C ASN A 380 5.37 -4.86 -6.56
N VAL A 381 4.68 -4.37 -7.58
CA VAL A 381 3.21 -4.31 -7.63
C VAL A 381 2.68 -5.28 -8.67
N TRP A 382 1.47 -5.78 -8.47
CA TRP A 382 0.72 -6.56 -9.46
C TRP A 382 -0.48 -5.74 -9.92
N VAL A 383 -0.71 -5.71 -11.23
CA VAL A 383 -1.78 -4.93 -11.85
C VAL A 383 -2.74 -5.88 -12.57
N ASN A 384 -4.01 -5.72 -12.30
CA ASN A 384 -5.09 -6.38 -13.04
C ASN A 384 -5.75 -5.32 -13.93
N ASP A 385 -5.43 -5.36 -15.22
CA ASP A 385 -5.88 -4.34 -16.18
C ASP A 385 -7.38 -4.41 -16.45
N SER A 386 -8.00 -5.59 -16.31
CA SER A 386 -9.45 -5.74 -16.50
C SER A 386 -10.27 -5.20 -15.32
N GLY A 387 -9.66 -5.04 -14.15
CA GLY A 387 -10.36 -4.67 -12.92
C GLY A 387 -11.37 -5.71 -12.40
N ARG A 388 -11.42 -6.92 -12.99
CA ARG A 388 -12.38 -7.97 -12.70
C ARG A 388 -11.83 -8.99 -11.72
N THR A 389 -12.69 -9.68 -11.00
CA THR A 389 -12.28 -10.74 -10.06
C THR A 389 -11.66 -11.96 -10.74
N ASP A 390 -12.00 -12.21 -11.99
CA ASP A 390 -11.47 -13.30 -12.84
C ASP A 390 -10.33 -12.83 -13.78
N GLY A 391 -9.90 -11.56 -13.67
CA GLY A 391 -8.83 -10.99 -14.49
C GLY A 391 -7.45 -11.47 -14.10
N VAL A 392 -6.56 -11.50 -15.07
CA VAL A 392 -5.14 -11.88 -14.86
C VAL A 392 -4.32 -10.73 -14.32
N TRP A 393 -3.34 -11.05 -13.50
CA TRP A 393 -2.45 -10.07 -12.87
C TRP A 393 -1.08 -10.08 -13.52
N LYS A 394 -0.49 -8.89 -13.68
CA LYS A 394 0.85 -8.65 -14.23
C LYS A 394 1.74 -8.04 -13.18
N GLU A 395 2.94 -8.55 -13.03
CA GLU A 395 3.93 -7.98 -12.12
C GLU A 395 4.69 -6.82 -12.77
N TYR A 396 4.77 -5.71 -12.04
CA TYR A 396 5.58 -4.54 -12.40
C TYR A 396 6.66 -4.34 -11.34
N GLN A 397 7.90 -4.18 -11.78
CA GLN A 397 9.01 -3.85 -10.89
C GLN A 397 8.93 -2.41 -10.42
N THR A 398 9.34 -2.19 -9.17
CA THR A 398 9.45 -0.87 -8.55
C THR A 398 10.80 -0.71 -7.87
N THR A 399 11.13 0.51 -7.46
CA THR A 399 12.29 0.79 -6.62
C THR A 399 12.04 0.52 -5.14
N SER A 400 10.81 0.16 -4.76
CA SER A 400 10.46 -0.20 -3.39
C SER A 400 11.11 -1.51 -2.96
N ARG A 401 11.45 -1.61 -1.69
CA ARG A 401 11.94 -2.85 -1.08
C ARG A 401 10.79 -3.67 -0.51
N ALA A 402 11.00 -4.99 -0.41
CA ALA A 402 10.18 -5.84 0.43
C ALA A 402 10.22 -5.35 1.89
N GLY A 403 9.15 -5.55 2.65
CA GLY A 403 9.04 -5.12 4.04
C GLY A 403 7.61 -5.10 4.51
N TYR A 404 7.41 -5.27 5.80
CA TYR A 404 6.09 -5.25 6.43
C TYR A 404 5.52 -3.83 6.45
N SER A 405 4.20 -3.69 6.50
CA SER A 405 3.49 -2.41 6.70
C SER A 405 3.75 -1.37 5.59
N ARG A 406 2.83 -1.29 4.65
CA ARG A 406 2.96 -0.44 3.45
C ARG A 406 1.64 0.18 3.03
N ASN A 407 1.73 1.07 2.05
CA ASN A 407 0.59 1.73 1.43
C ASN A 407 0.83 1.95 -0.05
N LEU A 408 -0.23 1.94 -0.83
CA LEU A 408 -0.26 2.36 -2.22
C LEU A 408 -1.15 3.60 -2.33
N GLN A 409 -0.65 4.67 -2.93
CA GLN A 409 -1.40 5.90 -3.15
C GLN A 409 -1.34 6.26 -4.62
N TYR A 410 -2.48 6.18 -5.30
CA TYR A 410 -2.61 6.77 -6.64
C TYR A 410 -2.50 8.30 -6.54
N VAL A 411 -1.69 8.89 -7.42
CA VAL A 411 -1.57 10.34 -7.55
C VAL A 411 -2.43 10.78 -8.73
N GLU A 412 -3.50 11.49 -8.43
CA GLU A 412 -4.56 11.80 -9.38
C GLU A 412 -4.02 12.55 -10.62
N GLY A 413 -4.48 12.13 -11.80
CA GLY A 413 -4.11 12.73 -13.09
C GLY A 413 -2.70 12.44 -13.59
N THR A 414 -1.92 11.56 -12.92
CA THR A 414 -0.52 11.31 -13.29
C THR A 414 -0.24 9.87 -13.74
N GLY A 415 -1.08 8.90 -13.40
CA GLY A 415 -0.79 7.47 -13.58
C GLY A 415 0.20 6.89 -12.57
N ARG A 416 0.70 7.71 -11.64
CA ARG A 416 1.70 7.32 -10.66
C ARG A 416 1.08 6.70 -9.42
N ILE A 417 1.76 5.70 -8.89
CA ILE A 417 1.48 5.11 -7.58
C ILE A 417 2.66 5.41 -6.66
N VAL A 418 2.43 6.20 -5.63
CA VAL A 418 3.38 6.36 -4.53
C VAL A 418 3.23 5.18 -3.58
N ILE A 419 4.34 4.52 -3.29
CA ILE A 419 4.42 3.37 -2.40
C ILE A 419 5.09 3.85 -1.11
N LEU A 420 4.36 3.87 -0.01
CA LEU A 420 4.94 4.10 1.31
C LEU A 420 5.26 2.77 1.97
N ASN A 421 6.43 2.67 2.59
CA ASN A 421 6.81 1.51 3.39
C ASN A 421 7.73 1.91 4.55
N ASN A 422 7.75 1.10 5.60
CA ASN A 422 8.79 1.23 6.60
C ASN A 422 10.07 0.52 6.13
N GLN A 423 11.21 1.15 6.36
CA GLN A 423 12.53 0.54 6.20
C GLN A 423 13.12 0.28 7.59
N GLY A 424 13.18 -0.98 7.96
CA GLY A 424 13.37 -1.34 9.36
C GLY A 424 12.18 -0.84 10.19
N THR A 425 12.43 -0.25 11.35
CA THR A 425 11.41 0.27 12.27
C THR A 425 11.69 1.71 12.71
N SER A 426 12.52 2.42 11.96
CA SER A 426 12.93 3.80 12.25
C SER A 426 12.74 4.77 11.09
N THR A 427 12.43 4.29 9.90
CA THR A 427 12.32 5.09 8.69
C THR A 427 11.01 4.79 7.97
N ILE A 428 10.29 5.83 7.59
CA ILE A 428 9.22 5.74 6.60
C ILE A 428 9.78 6.26 5.28
N ALA A 429 9.78 5.39 4.28
CA ALA A 429 10.28 5.69 2.95
C ALA A 429 9.15 5.70 1.92
N HIS A 430 9.41 6.33 0.79
CA HIS A 430 8.56 6.24 -0.39
C HIS A 430 9.34 5.76 -1.59
N ALA A 431 8.63 5.12 -2.52
CA ALA A 431 9.04 4.77 -3.86
C ALA A 431 7.86 4.99 -4.80
N GLU A 432 8.06 4.82 -6.10
CA GLU A 432 7.02 5.05 -7.08
C GLU A 432 7.05 4.03 -8.22
N VAL A 433 5.90 3.89 -8.87
CA VAL A 433 5.78 3.26 -10.18
C VAL A 433 4.79 4.07 -11.01
N ASP A 434 5.08 4.28 -12.30
CA ASP A 434 4.16 4.91 -13.24
C ASP A 434 3.49 3.82 -14.09
N LEU A 435 2.17 3.71 -13.93
CA LEU A 435 1.34 2.73 -14.64
C LEU A 435 0.52 3.38 -15.79
N GLY A 436 0.80 4.65 -16.10
CA GLY A 436 -0.01 5.45 -17.01
C GLY A 436 -1.34 5.89 -16.38
N ASP A 437 -1.87 7.01 -16.87
CA ASP A 437 -3.14 7.59 -16.42
C ASP A 437 -4.37 6.83 -16.93
N SER A 438 -4.15 5.90 -17.88
CA SER A 438 -5.18 5.01 -18.41
C SER A 438 -4.55 3.77 -19.07
N ALA A 439 -5.33 2.72 -19.26
CA ALA A 439 -4.95 1.54 -20.04
C ALA A 439 -4.58 1.89 -21.50
N GLY A 440 -5.03 3.04 -22.03
CA GLY A 440 -4.71 3.53 -23.36
C GLY A 440 -3.43 4.37 -23.47
N ALA A 441 -2.69 4.56 -22.38
CA ALA A 441 -1.42 5.32 -22.38
C ALA A 441 -0.28 4.59 -23.11
N TYR A 442 -0.42 3.29 -23.29
CA TYR A 442 0.61 2.47 -23.94
C TYR A 442 0.55 2.53 -25.46
N GLN A 443 1.72 2.55 -26.09
CA GLN A 443 1.89 2.70 -27.55
C GLN A 443 2.93 1.71 -28.06
N GLN A 444 2.83 1.34 -29.33
CA GLN A 444 3.89 0.64 -30.05
C GLN A 444 4.85 1.66 -30.66
N LEU A 445 6.15 1.33 -30.69
CA LEU A 445 7.16 2.08 -31.42
C LEU A 445 7.55 1.31 -32.69
N VAL A 446 7.08 1.77 -33.83
CA VAL A 446 7.32 1.13 -35.13
C VAL A 446 8.60 1.67 -35.74
N ASN A 447 9.53 0.80 -36.09
CA ASN A 447 10.78 1.15 -36.78
C ASN A 447 10.53 1.48 -38.26
N ARG A 448 11.05 2.61 -38.70
CA ARG A 448 10.85 3.05 -40.11
C ARG A 448 11.53 2.15 -41.14
N LYS A 449 12.69 1.59 -40.81
CA LYS A 449 13.49 0.78 -41.77
C LYS A 449 12.88 -0.61 -41.96
N THR A 450 12.43 -1.25 -40.93
CA THR A 450 11.98 -2.65 -40.95
C THR A 450 10.47 -2.79 -40.93
N GLY A 451 9.73 -1.79 -40.43
CA GLY A 451 8.28 -1.87 -40.18
C GLY A 451 7.91 -2.64 -38.92
N GLN A 452 8.87 -3.23 -38.23
CA GLN A 452 8.66 -3.98 -36.99
C GLN A 452 8.54 -3.07 -35.80
N VAL A 453 8.04 -3.60 -34.66
CA VAL A 453 7.85 -2.90 -33.39
C VAL A 453 8.94 -3.26 -32.40
N ILE A 454 9.15 -2.39 -31.41
CA ILE A 454 9.97 -2.71 -30.25
C ILE A 454 9.21 -3.69 -29.35
N GLY A 455 9.80 -4.83 -29.06
CA GLY A 455 9.26 -5.82 -28.15
C GLY A 455 10.31 -6.42 -27.22
N THR A 456 9.83 -7.24 -26.29
CA THR A 456 10.66 -7.97 -25.33
C THR A 456 10.58 -9.49 -25.53
N GLY A 457 9.81 -9.94 -26.53
CA GLY A 457 9.60 -11.32 -26.96
C GLY A 457 9.12 -12.26 -25.86
N ASN A 458 9.92 -12.39 -24.86
CA ASN A 458 9.62 -13.10 -23.62
C ASN A 458 9.88 -12.16 -22.45
N ASN A 459 8.84 -11.79 -21.76
CA ASN A 459 8.97 -10.93 -20.59
C ASN A 459 9.36 -11.77 -19.36
N SER A 460 10.65 -11.93 -19.17
CA SER A 460 11.12 -12.52 -17.91
C SER A 460 10.97 -11.51 -16.77
N THR A 461 10.16 -11.84 -15.81
CA THR A 461 10.10 -11.14 -14.51
C THR A 461 11.13 -11.70 -13.53
N ASP A 462 12.07 -12.53 -14.02
CA ASP A 462 13.07 -13.18 -13.19
C ASP A 462 13.82 -12.14 -12.35
N ALA A 463 14.00 -12.47 -11.07
CA ALA A 463 14.79 -11.69 -10.12
C ALA A 463 16.30 -11.64 -10.50
N ASN A 464 16.72 -12.45 -11.46
CA ASN A 464 18.08 -12.51 -11.99
C ASN A 464 18.33 -11.51 -13.14
N ILE A 465 17.56 -10.44 -13.26
CA ILE A 465 17.92 -9.32 -14.12
C ILE A 465 19.32 -8.86 -13.75
N GLY A 466 20.24 -8.96 -14.70
CA GLY A 466 21.66 -8.63 -14.48
C GLY A 466 22.62 -9.80 -14.62
N ASN A 467 22.16 -11.05 -14.67
CA ASN A 467 23.00 -12.23 -14.79
C ASN A 467 23.21 -12.71 -16.24
N GLY A 468 22.96 -11.88 -17.24
CA GLY A 468 23.14 -12.22 -18.65
C GLY A 468 21.92 -12.83 -19.34
N ASP A 469 20.91 -13.23 -18.58
CA ASP A 469 19.70 -13.90 -19.07
C ASP A 469 18.50 -12.95 -19.26
N THR A 470 18.70 -11.65 -19.13
CA THR A 470 17.62 -10.69 -19.34
C THR A 470 17.28 -10.65 -20.82
N PRO A 471 16.01 -10.83 -21.22
CA PRO A 471 15.63 -10.77 -22.62
C PRO A 471 16.00 -9.41 -23.21
N ASP A 472 16.58 -9.45 -24.40
CA ASP A 472 16.87 -8.26 -25.17
C ASP A 472 15.58 -7.50 -25.49
N VAL A 473 15.70 -6.21 -25.54
CA VAL A 473 14.71 -5.41 -26.25
C VAL A 473 15.06 -5.49 -27.74
N ALA A 474 14.16 -6.02 -28.55
CA ALA A 474 14.41 -6.37 -29.95
C ALA A 474 13.34 -5.83 -30.88
N LEU A 475 13.58 -5.92 -32.18
CA LEU A 475 12.55 -5.75 -33.22
C LEU A 475 11.76 -7.05 -33.35
N GLU A 476 10.44 -6.92 -33.50
CA GLU A 476 9.51 -8.05 -33.61
C GLU A 476 8.38 -7.67 -34.57
N ASP A 477 7.77 -8.67 -35.22
CA ASP A 477 6.55 -8.45 -35.97
C ASP A 477 5.39 -8.06 -35.03
N ALA A 478 4.63 -7.04 -35.41
CA ALA A 478 3.51 -6.57 -34.61
C ALA A 478 2.47 -7.69 -34.41
N GLY A 479 2.14 -7.97 -33.16
CA GLY A 479 1.17 -9.02 -32.77
C GLY A 479 1.71 -10.45 -32.86
N ALA A 480 2.99 -10.68 -33.14
CA ALA A 480 3.59 -12.02 -33.16
C ALA A 480 3.90 -12.57 -31.75
N ALA A 481 4.02 -11.71 -30.75
CA ALA A 481 4.32 -12.13 -29.39
C ALA A 481 3.16 -12.89 -28.74
N ALA A 482 3.46 -13.95 -27.97
CA ALA A 482 2.47 -14.72 -27.20
C ALA A 482 1.76 -13.86 -26.15
N ASP A 483 2.47 -12.92 -25.53
CA ASP A 483 1.91 -11.83 -24.73
C ASP A 483 2.02 -10.53 -25.54
N PRO A 484 0.92 -10.02 -26.12
CA PRO A 484 0.95 -8.80 -26.95
C PRO A 484 1.41 -7.58 -26.15
N ASP A 485 1.27 -7.55 -24.83
CA ASP A 485 1.67 -6.43 -23.98
C ASP A 485 3.19 -6.25 -23.90
N THR A 486 3.99 -7.25 -24.32
CA THR A 486 5.44 -7.14 -24.47
C THR A 486 5.85 -6.13 -25.54
N GLN A 487 4.96 -5.81 -26.48
CA GLN A 487 5.18 -4.86 -27.60
C GLN A 487 4.61 -3.47 -27.35
N TYR A 488 4.03 -3.22 -26.15
CA TYR A 488 3.47 -1.92 -25.79
C TYR A 488 4.30 -1.23 -24.70
N TRP A 489 4.47 0.07 -24.86
CA TRP A 489 5.36 0.90 -24.04
C TRP A 489 4.65 2.17 -23.58
N HIS A 490 4.75 2.48 -22.31
CA HIS A 490 4.40 3.78 -21.77
C HIS A 490 5.59 4.73 -21.90
N VAL A 491 5.39 5.85 -22.59
CA VAL A 491 6.43 6.87 -22.79
C VAL A 491 6.31 7.89 -21.68
N VAL A 492 7.14 7.78 -20.67
CA VAL A 492 7.11 8.60 -19.45
C VAL A 492 8.10 9.75 -19.55
N THR A 493 7.64 10.99 -19.37
CA THR A 493 8.51 12.18 -19.35
C THR A 493 9.22 12.32 -18.02
N LYS A 494 10.52 12.61 -18.05
CA LYS A 494 11.36 12.79 -16.86
C LYS A 494 11.69 14.25 -16.57
N SER A 495 12.00 14.56 -15.29
CA SER A 495 12.27 15.92 -14.78
C SER A 495 13.45 16.63 -15.44
N GLY A 496 14.45 15.92 -15.88
CA GLY A 496 15.62 16.46 -16.56
C GLY A 496 15.41 16.73 -18.06
N GLY A 497 14.20 16.59 -18.59
CA GLY A 497 13.90 16.70 -20.01
C GLY A 497 14.36 15.46 -20.78
N GLY A 498 13.66 14.40 -20.70
CA GLY A 498 13.85 13.15 -21.42
C GLY A 498 12.64 12.25 -21.20
N VAL A 499 12.67 11.08 -21.80
CA VAL A 499 11.62 10.07 -21.62
C VAL A 499 12.25 8.74 -21.22
N THR A 500 11.49 7.93 -20.52
CA THR A 500 11.75 6.50 -20.39
C THR A 500 10.65 5.71 -21.09
N LEU A 501 10.97 4.52 -21.56
CA LEU A 501 10.01 3.60 -22.18
C LEU A 501 9.77 2.47 -21.20
N LEU A 502 8.59 2.44 -20.55
CA LEU A 502 8.20 1.38 -19.62
C LEU A 502 7.36 0.34 -20.34
N ASN A 503 7.80 -0.92 -20.33
CA ASN A 503 7.09 -2.01 -20.97
C ASN A 503 5.77 -2.32 -20.25
N LYS A 504 4.69 -2.52 -20.99
CA LYS A 504 3.36 -2.80 -20.43
C LYS A 504 3.30 -4.14 -19.72
N SER A 505 3.98 -5.17 -20.22
CA SER A 505 3.94 -6.50 -19.66
C SER A 505 4.73 -6.60 -18.34
N GLY A 506 5.92 -5.96 -18.24
CA GLY A 506 6.81 -6.13 -17.10
C GLY A 506 7.07 -4.88 -16.27
N GLY A 507 6.63 -3.70 -16.72
CA GLY A 507 6.90 -2.43 -16.03
C GLY A 507 8.37 -2.02 -16.04
N ARG A 508 9.20 -2.63 -16.90
CA ARG A 508 10.64 -2.39 -16.99
C ARG A 508 10.97 -1.38 -18.07
N ALA A 509 12.03 -0.62 -17.85
CA ALA A 509 12.54 0.34 -18.81
C ALA A 509 13.38 -0.34 -19.90
N ALA A 510 13.24 0.12 -21.14
CA ALA A 510 14.23 -0.14 -22.19
C ALA A 510 15.50 0.64 -21.87
N ALA A 511 16.54 -0.04 -21.39
CA ALA A 511 17.74 0.56 -20.82
C ALA A 511 19.03 0.03 -21.45
N ILE A 512 20.08 0.83 -21.40
CA ILE A 512 21.42 0.47 -21.84
C ILE A 512 21.93 -0.67 -20.96
N TRP A 513 22.11 -1.85 -21.56
CA TRP A 513 22.66 -2.99 -20.86
C TRP A 513 24.06 -2.67 -20.33
N THR A 514 24.41 -3.10 -19.14
CA THR A 514 25.66 -2.76 -18.45
C THR A 514 25.87 -1.29 -18.09
N GLY A 515 25.02 -0.37 -18.50
CA GLY A 515 25.12 1.07 -18.20
C GLY A 515 26.18 1.84 -18.99
N ASN A 516 26.98 1.21 -19.83
CA ASN A 516 28.01 1.85 -20.64
C ASN A 516 27.44 2.37 -21.98
N ALA A 517 27.37 3.68 -22.16
CA ALA A 517 26.85 4.30 -23.37
C ALA A 517 27.92 4.34 -24.48
N THR A 518 28.16 3.21 -25.12
CA THR A 518 29.10 3.05 -26.25
C THR A 518 28.38 2.49 -27.47
N ALA A 519 28.90 2.78 -28.67
CA ALA A 519 28.34 2.23 -29.92
C ALA A 519 28.41 0.70 -29.92
N GLY A 520 27.34 0.03 -30.36
CA GLY A 520 27.19 -1.43 -30.31
C GLY A 520 26.61 -1.97 -29.01
N GLN A 521 26.46 -1.16 -27.97
CA GLN A 521 25.90 -1.61 -26.70
C GLN A 521 24.43 -2.02 -26.86
N ARG A 522 24.08 -3.20 -26.35
CA ARG A 522 22.73 -3.76 -26.38
C ARG A 522 21.77 -2.99 -25.46
N ILE A 523 20.52 -3.00 -25.81
CA ILE A 523 19.41 -2.51 -24.97
C ILE A 523 18.72 -3.72 -24.35
N GLY A 524 18.56 -3.69 -23.04
CA GLY A 524 17.86 -4.70 -22.27
C GLY A 524 16.73 -4.09 -21.44
N GLN A 525 16.15 -4.91 -20.60
CA GLN A 525 15.11 -4.49 -19.67
C GLN A 525 15.72 -4.25 -18.28
N TRP A 526 15.44 -3.09 -17.67
CA TRP A 526 15.91 -2.77 -16.34
C TRP A 526 14.87 -1.98 -15.54
N VAL A 527 15.01 -1.92 -14.21
CA VAL A 527 14.22 -1.01 -13.38
C VAL A 527 14.52 0.43 -13.77
N ASP A 528 13.52 1.30 -13.71
CA ASP A 528 13.69 2.73 -14.05
C ASP A 528 14.30 3.50 -12.86
N ASP A 529 15.52 3.18 -12.49
CA ASP A 529 16.25 3.72 -11.34
C ASP A 529 17.40 4.68 -11.69
N SER A 530 17.67 4.88 -12.99
CA SER A 530 18.82 5.65 -13.44
C SER A 530 18.65 6.26 -14.84
N THR A 531 19.69 6.96 -15.30
CA THR A 531 19.73 7.54 -16.65
C THR A 531 20.01 6.52 -17.76
N THR A 532 20.21 5.24 -17.44
CA THR A 532 20.47 4.19 -18.47
C THR A 532 19.28 3.97 -19.40
N GLY A 533 18.06 4.11 -18.88
CA GLY A 533 16.80 4.03 -19.63
C GLY A 533 16.22 5.39 -20.03
N THR A 534 16.99 6.46 -19.95
CA THR A 534 16.49 7.81 -20.28
C THR A 534 16.94 8.25 -21.67
N TRP A 535 15.97 8.73 -22.43
CA TRP A 535 16.13 9.11 -23.83
C TRP A 535 15.68 10.54 -24.07
N THR A 536 16.44 11.29 -24.88
CA THR A 536 15.99 12.57 -25.43
C THR A 536 15.22 12.30 -26.72
N VAL A 537 13.99 12.79 -26.81
CA VAL A 537 13.19 12.69 -28.03
C VAL A 537 13.62 13.76 -29.02
N VAL A 538 14.19 13.35 -30.13
CA VAL A 538 14.62 14.22 -31.22
C VAL A 538 13.65 14.05 -32.42
N ARG A 539 13.08 15.14 -32.88
CA ARG A 539 12.18 15.08 -34.06
C ARG A 539 12.93 14.61 -35.29
N SER A 540 12.31 13.73 -36.06
CA SER A 540 12.78 13.26 -37.34
C SER A 540 11.76 13.57 -38.45
N THR A 541 11.97 13.06 -39.65
CA THR A 541 11.11 13.33 -40.79
C THR A 541 9.77 12.57 -40.73
N ASN A 542 8.74 13.12 -41.33
CA ASN A 542 7.43 12.46 -41.53
C ASN A 542 6.76 11.96 -40.25
N GLY A 543 6.85 12.72 -39.15
CA GLY A 543 6.21 12.38 -37.89
C GLY A 543 6.91 11.28 -37.08
N HIS A 544 8.12 10.91 -37.49
CA HIS A 544 8.98 10.03 -36.69
C HIS A 544 9.79 10.80 -35.66
N VAL A 545 10.29 10.09 -34.69
CA VAL A 545 11.22 10.59 -33.67
C VAL A 545 12.45 9.69 -33.61
N LYS A 546 13.56 10.23 -33.13
CA LYS A 546 14.74 9.47 -32.71
C LYS A 546 14.84 9.53 -31.19
N LEU A 547 15.34 8.48 -30.59
CA LEU A 547 15.58 8.37 -29.16
C LEU A 547 17.10 8.42 -28.91
N GLN A 548 17.57 9.61 -28.53
CA GLN A 548 18.98 9.88 -28.24
C GLN A 548 19.27 9.56 -26.78
N SER A 549 20.36 8.86 -26.51
CA SER A 549 20.76 8.57 -25.13
C SER A 549 21.14 9.85 -24.37
N VAL A 550 20.60 10.06 -23.16
CA VAL A 550 21.03 11.20 -22.31
C VAL A 550 22.45 11.01 -21.78
N ARG A 551 22.95 9.77 -21.69
CA ARG A 551 24.31 9.46 -21.23
C ARG A 551 25.38 9.70 -22.28
N ASN A 552 25.03 9.61 -23.56
CA ASN A 552 25.94 9.92 -24.67
C ASN A 552 25.11 10.44 -25.85
N LYS A 553 25.20 11.75 -26.09
CA LYS A 553 24.39 12.46 -27.10
C LYS A 553 24.74 12.12 -28.55
N ASP A 554 25.83 11.41 -28.79
CA ASP A 554 26.20 10.95 -30.13
C ASP A 554 25.51 9.65 -30.51
N LEU A 555 24.84 8.99 -29.52
CA LEU A 555 24.27 7.66 -29.68
C LEU A 555 22.74 7.66 -29.62
N TYR A 556 22.15 6.82 -30.48
CA TYR A 556 20.70 6.68 -30.64
C TYR A 556 20.25 5.23 -30.54
N LEU A 557 19.02 5.04 -30.04
CA LEU A 557 18.34 3.75 -30.05
C LEU A 557 18.15 3.29 -31.48
N THR A 558 18.71 2.13 -31.85
CA THR A 558 18.82 1.65 -33.21
C THR A 558 18.27 0.24 -33.37
N GLY A 559 17.33 0.07 -34.32
CA GLY A 559 16.85 -1.20 -34.85
C GLY A 559 17.44 -1.44 -36.22
N ALA A 560 18.59 -2.08 -36.31
CA ALA A 560 19.39 -2.16 -37.55
C ALA A 560 18.82 -3.13 -38.60
N SER A 561 18.27 -4.26 -38.15
CA SER A 561 17.70 -5.32 -38.99
C SER A 561 16.51 -5.99 -38.30
N ALA A 562 15.67 -6.66 -39.11
CA ALA A 562 14.54 -7.42 -38.62
C ALA A 562 14.97 -8.47 -37.58
N ASP A 563 14.12 -8.68 -36.57
CA ASP A 563 14.26 -9.68 -35.51
C ASP A 563 15.57 -9.57 -34.70
N ALA A 564 16.23 -8.41 -34.77
CA ALA A 564 17.52 -8.19 -34.11
C ALA A 564 17.35 -7.40 -32.79
N PRO A 565 18.23 -7.66 -31.79
CA PRO A 565 18.32 -6.83 -30.61
C PRO A 565 18.56 -5.37 -30.94
N LEU A 566 17.93 -4.48 -30.19
CA LEU A 566 18.21 -3.05 -30.26
C LEU A 566 19.58 -2.73 -29.68
N THR A 567 20.26 -1.78 -30.29
CA THR A 567 21.57 -1.33 -29.85
C THR A 567 21.67 0.20 -29.83
N LEU A 568 22.68 0.73 -29.13
CA LEU A 568 23.14 2.09 -29.33
C LEU A 568 24.04 2.17 -30.54
N GLN A 569 23.81 3.17 -31.41
CA GLN A 569 24.69 3.45 -32.57
C GLN A 569 24.84 4.95 -32.81
N ASN A 570 25.93 5.32 -33.48
CA ASN A 570 26.08 6.68 -34.00
C ASN A 570 24.93 7.04 -34.94
N ALA A 571 24.69 8.33 -35.11
CA ALA A 571 23.58 8.81 -35.98
C ALA A 571 23.63 8.21 -37.38
N THR A 572 22.47 7.72 -37.85
CA THR A 572 22.27 7.20 -39.20
C THR A 572 21.13 7.94 -39.89
N THR A 573 21.06 7.81 -41.23
CA THR A 573 19.99 8.37 -42.05
C THR A 573 19.16 7.29 -42.75
N ASP A 574 19.42 6.03 -42.48
CA ASP A 574 18.83 4.87 -43.16
C ASP A 574 17.45 4.44 -42.64
N GLY A 575 16.89 5.17 -41.67
CA GLY A 575 15.60 4.89 -41.04
C GLY A 575 15.67 3.92 -39.83
N SER A 576 16.83 3.32 -39.56
CA SER A 576 17.00 2.37 -38.44
C SER A 576 16.83 3.01 -37.04
N GLN A 577 16.90 4.33 -36.94
CA GLN A 577 16.76 5.11 -35.72
C GLN A 577 15.45 5.93 -35.68
N ASP A 578 14.62 5.80 -36.71
CA ASP A 578 13.39 6.56 -36.85
C ASP A 578 12.21 5.71 -36.34
N TRP A 579 11.50 6.22 -35.33
CA TRP A 579 10.43 5.53 -34.63
C TRP A 579 9.11 6.27 -34.78
N LYS A 580 8.04 5.55 -35.10
CA LYS A 580 6.67 6.07 -35.10
C LYS A 580 5.90 5.49 -33.92
N LEU A 581 5.34 6.35 -33.10
CA LEU A 581 4.47 5.94 -31.98
C LEU A 581 3.05 5.69 -32.55
N VAL A 582 2.51 4.50 -32.27
CA VAL A 582 1.19 4.04 -32.72
C VAL A 582 0.42 3.50 -31.51
N ARG A 583 -0.85 3.92 -31.38
CA ARG A 583 -1.76 3.42 -30.33
C ARG A 583 -2.44 2.14 -30.76
#